data_d43a815b962570e2b51c92bdda86ce6d
#
_entry.id   d43a815b962570e2b51c92bdda86ce6d
#
_cell.length_a   1.000
_cell.length_b   1.000
_cell.length_c   1.000
_cell.angle_alpha   90.00
_cell.angle_beta   90.00
_cell.angle_gamma   90.00
#
_symmetry.space_group_name_H-M   'P 1'
#
loop_
_entity.id
_entity.type
_entity.pdbx_description
1 polymer ?
#
loop_
_entity_poly.entity_id
_entity_poly.type
_entity_poly.pdbx_seq_one_letter_code
_entity_poly.pdbx_strand_id
1 'polypeptide(L)'
;MFEKEQQVKEVLFFMKLKTDLVIMGSGMAGISAADAALARGKKVIVFEKKPYQGGAVSNCPIAYVSIRKDRAFQNAAFHLLYEYSNYNANPSVIRQYVNNSWRTKEYIERLGIKMIPTQQLELEDIGDPKYADGFPPAVMAHGDFYLVPGRGKGHGGALICLNAMKDIIKRGGQYMLNTPITDILVDENGKVTGVKAVNNETKEEIEVECEAVIIASGGIMEDREMMKKYTGFTFTDYNCSGDGNVLFNCYPNSGQTGDGQKLAWKLGGAQSAIAVSGHNLVPGPGIVASSPWIVYNETRTIQEQPYLWVNKNGERFIDESISNNHMAISTGIANQPNGES
;
A
#
# COMPACT_ATOMS: atom_id res chain seq x y z
N MET A 1 0.85 24.49 56.08
CA MET A 1 1.58 24.65 54.82
C MET A 1 0.65 24.00 53.77
N PHE A 2 -0.10 24.83 53.07
CA PHE A 2 -1.12 24.36 52.10
C PHE A 2 -0.47 24.23 50.74
N GLU A 3 -0.33 23.00 50.29
CA GLU A 3 -0.01 22.74 48.87
C GLU A 3 -1.29 23.07 48.03
N LYS A 4 -1.20 24.12 47.24
CA LYS A 4 -2.12 24.42 46.17
C LYS A 4 -1.75 23.54 44.98
N GLU A 5 -2.45 22.44 44.77
CA GLU A 5 -2.49 21.76 43.48
C GLU A 5 -3.04 22.74 42.43
N GLN A 6 -2.15 23.25 41.61
CA GLN A 6 -2.54 23.92 40.36
C GLN A 6 -3.04 22.87 39.39
N GLN A 7 -4.36 22.67 39.33
CA GLN A 7 -4.99 22.03 38.20
C GLN A 7 -4.74 22.90 36.97
N VAL A 8 -3.78 22.50 36.14
CA VAL A 8 -3.63 23.03 34.79
C VAL A 8 -4.86 22.51 34.02
N LYS A 9 -5.85 23.36 33.81
CA LYS A 9 -6.92 23.10 32.86
C LYS A 9 -6.26 23.04 31.48
N GLU A 10 -6.14 21.82 30.93
CA GLU A 10 -5.83 21.67 29.50
C GLU A 10 -6.91 22.43 28.73
N VAL A 11 -6.53 23.48 28.06
CA VAL A 11 -7.40 24.20 27.13
C VAL A 11 -7.41 23.34 25.88
N LEU A 12 -8.41 22.45 25.77
CA LEU A 12 -8.67 21.71 24.54
C LEU A 12 -9.04 22.73 23.44
N PHE A 13 -8.13 22.93 22.50
CA PHE A 13 -8.43 23.69 21.31
C PHE A 13 -9.34 22.87 20.42
N PHE A 14 -10.48 23.42 20.07
CA PHE A 14 -11.48 22.79 19.21
C PHE A 14 -11.62 23.57 17.92
N MET A 15 -11.37 22.93 16.77
CA MET A 15 -11.48 23.52 15.44
C MET A 15 -12.66 22.92 14.68
N LYS A 16 -13.49 23.77 14.08
CA LYS A 16 -14.54 23.37 13.14
C LYS A 16 -14.17 23.78 11.72
N LEU A 17 -14.24 22.83 10.80
CA LEU A 17 -13.96 23.03 9.39
C LEU A 17 -15.13 22.52 8.54
N LYS A 18 -15.17 22.98 7.27
CA LYS A 18 -16.14 22.50 6.29
C LYS A 18 -15.47 22.31 4.93
N THR A 19 -15.75 21.18 4.28
CA THR A 19 -15.24 20.84 2.95
C THR A 19 -16.26 19.99 2.20
N ASP A 20 -16.07 19.78 0.89
CA ASP A 20 -16.91 18.82 0.16
C ASP A 20 -16.44 17.38 0.44
N LEU A 21 -15.13 17.16 0.50
CA LEU A 21 -14.52 15.84 0.60
C LEU A 21 -13.38 15.82 1.61
N VAL A 22 -13.41 14.83 2.49
CA VAL A 22 -12.28 14.47 3.35
C VAL A 22 -11.59 13.23 2.79
N ILE A 23 -10.26 13.24 2.79
CA ILE A 23 -9.44 12.10 2.39
C ILE A 23 -8.61 11.65 3.58
N MET A 24 -8.75 10.39 3.98
CA MET A 24 -8.02 9.76 5.07
C MET A 24 -6.80 9.04 4.54
N GLY A 25 -5.63 9.63 4.71
CA GLY A 25 -4.33 9.12 4.29
C GLY A 25 -3.77 9.84 3.05
N SER A 26 -2.46 10.06 3.05
CA SER A 26 -1.74 10.80 2.00
C SER A 26 -0.82 9.93 1.14
N GLY A 27 -1.04 8.61 1.15
CA GLY A 27 -0.39 7.67 0.22
C GLY A 27 -0.86 7.85 -1.23
N MET A 28 -0.40 7.00 -2.16
CA MET A 28 -0.74 7.12 -3.59
C MET A 28 -2.24 7.18 -3.87
N ALA A 29 -3.04 6.40 -3.16
CA ALA A 29 -4.50 6.43 -3.30
C ALA A 29 -5.08 7.78 -2.88
N GLY A 30 -4.63 8.33 -1.74
CA GLY A 30 -5.12 9.59 -1.21
C GLY A 30 -4.74 10.79 -2.07
N ILE A 31 -3.50 10.89 -2.52
CA ILE A 31 -3.07 11.99 -3.40
C ILE A 31 -3.77 11.94 -4.77
N SER A 32 -4.01 10.73 -5.30
CA SER A 32 -4.76 10.56 -6.56
C SER A 32 -6.23 10.94 -6.41
N ALA A 33 -6.84 10.61 -5.27
CA ALA A 33 -8.22 11.00 -4.95
C ALA A 33 -8.34 12.52 -4.80
N ALA A 34 -7.39 13.16 -4.11
CA ALA A 34 -7.35 14.62 -3.96
C ALA A 34 -7.21 15.33 -5.31
N ASP A 35 -6.30 14.83 -6.16
CA ASP A 35 -6.12 15.35 -7.51
C ASP A 35 -7.41 15.29 -8.33
N ALA A 36 -8.06 14.12 -8.32
CA ALA A 36 -9.30 13.90 -9.07
C ALA A 36 -10.47 14.75 -8.56
N ALA A 37 -10.55 15.00 -7.26
CA ALA A 37 -11.59 15.85 -6.66
C ALA A 37 -11.35 17.33 -6.99
N LEU A 38 -10.13 17.82 -6.84
CA LEU A 38 -9.75 19.18 -7.19
C LEU A 38 -9.95 19.47 -8.69
N ALA A 39 -9.68 18.50 -9.57
CA ALA A 39 -9.95 18.61 -10.99
C ALA A 39 -11.45 18.76 -11.31
N ARG A 40 -12.33 18.38 -10.38
CA ARG A 40 -13.80 18.55 -10.47
C ARG A 40 -14.32 19.76 -9.69
N GLY A 41 -13.43 20.65 -9.25
CA GLY A 41 -13.79 21.85 -8.49
C GLY A 41 -14.24 21.60 -7.05
N LYS A 42 -14.00 20.40 -6.51
CA LYS A 42 -14.36 20.08 -5.13
C LYS A 42 -13.33 20.63 -4.14
N LYS A 43 -13.79 21.10 -2.99
CA LYS A 43 -12.95 21.44 -1.84
C LYS A 43 -12.51 20.15 -1.14
N VAL A 44 -11.23 20.06 -0.80
CA VAL A 44 -10.64 18.82 -0.26
C VAL A 44 -9.76 19.15 0.95
N ILE A 45 -9.90 18.32 2.00
CA ILE A 45 -8.93 18.26 3.10
C ILE A 45 -8.36 16.83 3.16
N VAL A 46 -7.03 16.72 3.11
CA VAL A 46 -6.29 15.48 3.24
C VAL A 46 -5.75 15.38 4.66
N PHE A 47 -6.10 14.32 5.37
CA PHE A 47 -5.59 14.00 6.70
C PHE A 47 -4.52 12.92 6.62
N GLU A 48 -3.41 13.15 7.29
CA GLU A 48 -2.31 12.20 7.42
C GLU A 48 -1.90 12.08 8.89
N LYS A 49 -1.86 10.85 9.41
CA LYS A 49 -1.50 10.61 10.80
C LYS A 49 -0.03 10.78 11.13
N LYS A 50 0.84 10.67 10.10
CA LYS A 50 2.27 10.89 10.22
C LYS A 50 2.61 12.39 10.14
N PRO A 51 3.75 12.81 10.68
CA PRO A 51 4.21 14.20 10.55
C PRO A 51 4.75 14.53 9.14
N TYR A 52 4.68 13.58 8.21
CA TYR A 52 5.10 13.73 6.82
C TYR A 52 4.11 13.05 5.89
N GLN A 53 4.06 13.51 4.64
CA GLN A 53 3.19 12.98 3.59
C GLN A 53 3.62 11.60 3.11
N GLY A 54 2.65 10.85 2.59
CA GLY A 54 2.85 9.51 2.03
C GLY A 54 2.61 8.41 3.05
N GLY A 55 2.95 7.21 2.69
CA GLY A 55 2.77 6.00 3.50
C GLY A 55 3.83 4.99 3.10
N ALA A 56 3.45 3.73 2.89
CA ALA A 56 4.36 2.69 2.41
C ALA A 56 5.12 3.11 1.14
N VAL A 57 4.46 3.84 0.24
CA VAL A 57 5.05 4.33 -1.00
C VAL A 57 6.23 5.27 -0.77
N SER A 58 6.25 6.05 0.31
CA SER A 58 7.36 6.97 0.62
C SER A 58 8.65 6.23 0.95
N ASN A 59 8.55 5.02 1.43
CA ASN A 59 9.67 4.15 1.77
C ASN A 59 10.07 3.23 0.60
N CYS A 60 9.32 3.27 -0.51
CA CYS A 60 9.53 2.38 -1.64
C CYS A 60 10.30 3.06 -2.77
N PRO A 61 11.37 2.43 -3.28
CA PRO A 61 11.95 2.82 -4.56
C PRO A 61 10.98 2.41 -5.66
N ILE A 62 10.24 3.35 -6.23
CA ILE A 62 9.15 3.02 -7.13
C ILE A 62 9.63 2.83 -8.55
N ALA A 63 9.33 1.66 -9.07
CA ALA A 63 9.08 1.44 -10.47
C ALA A 63 7.58 1.60 -10.71
N TYR A 64 7.21 2.28 -11.74
CA TYR A 64 5.83 2.44 -12.15
C TYR A 64 5.58 1.68 -13.44
N VAL A 65 4.44 1.06 -13.51
CA VAL A 65 4.03 0.22 -14.64
C VAL A 65 2.72 0.75 -15.20
N SER A 66 2.66 0.90 -16.50
CA SER A 66 1.52 1.48 -17.21
C SER A 66 1.04 0.57 -18.30
N ILE A 67 -0.25 0.25 -18.29
CA ILE A 67 -0.90 -0.46 -19.39
C ILE A 67 -1.30 0.56 -20.45
N ARG A 68 -0.88 0.32 -21.70
CA ARG A 68 -1.17 1.20 -22.83
C ARG A 68 -2.67 1.36 -23.05
N LYS A 69 -3.03 2.47 -23.70
CA LYS A 69 -4.42 2.73 -24.13
C LYS A 69 -4.74 1.97 -25.43
N ASP A 70 -4.42 0.70 -25.45
CA ASP A 70 -4.74 -0.23 -26.53
C ASP A 70 -5.68 -1.32 -26.05
N ARG A 71 -6.74 -1.58 -26.78
CA ARG A 71 -7.81 -2.49 -26.34
C ARG A 71 -7.39 -3.94 -26.29
N ALA A 72 -6.61 -4.39 -27.27
CA ALA A 72 -6.15 -5.78 -27.30
C ALA A 72 -5.18 -6.03 -26.15
N PHE A 73 -4.23 -5.10 -25.95
CA PHE A 73 -3.28 -5.14 -24.85
C PHE A 73 -4.00 -5.12 -23.49
N GLN A 74 -4.97 -4.23 -23.31
CA GLN A 74 -5.76 -4.16 -22.08
C GLN A 74 -6.54 -5.45 -21.79
N ASN A 75 -7.06 -6.11 -22.82
CA ASN A 75 -7.76 -7.38 -22.63
C ASN A 75 -6.78 -8.50 -22.23
N ALA A 76 -5.63 -8.62 -22.87
CA ALA A 76 -4.61 -9.60 -22.50
C ALA A 76 -4.11 -9.37 -21.06
N ALA A 77 -3.79 -8.12 -20.71
CA ALA A 77 -3.40 -7.76 -19.36
C ALA A 77 -4.49 -8.07 -18.31
N PHE A 78 -5.75 -7.86 -18.64
CA PHE A 78 -6.85 -8.22 -17.75
C PHE A 78 -6.90 -9.72 -17.46
N HIS A 79 -6.82 -10.55 -18.48
CA HIS A 79 -6.86 -12.00 -18.31
C HIS A 79 -5.68 -12.49 -17.48
N LEU A 80 -4.47 -12.03 -17.77
CA LEU A 80 -3.28 -12.39 -17.02
C LEU A 80 -3.36 -11.99 -15.55
N LEU A 81 -3.79 -10.77 -15.26
CA LEU A 81 -3.93 -10.29 -13.86
C LEU A 81 -5.03 -11.04 -13.10
N TYR A 82 -6.12 -11.38 -13.77
CA TYR A 82 -7.21 -12.13 -13.14
C TYR A 82 -6.80 -13.57 -12.84
N GLU A 83 -6.12 -14.23 -13.79
CA GLU A 83 -5.53 -15.55 -13.61
C GLU A 83 -4.45 -15.53 -12.51
N TYR A 84 -3.54 -14.56 -12.55
CA TYR A 84 -2.50 -14.40 -11.52
C TYR A 84 -3.07 -14.27 -10.09
N SER A 85 -4.24 -13.67 -9.95
CA SER A 85 -4.96 -13.60 -8.67
C SER A 85 -5.69 -14.91 -8.30
N ASN A 86 -5.46 -16.00 -9.04
CA ASN A 86 -6.25 -17.24 -8.96
C ASN A 86 -7.76 -16.98 -9.00
N TYR A 87 -8.18 -16.01 -9.84
CA TYR A 87 -9.59 -15.59 -10.03
C TYR A 87 -10.28 -15.06 -8.76
N ASN A 88 -9.51 -14.75 -7.71
CA ASN A 88 -10.04 -14.23 -6.42
C ASN A 88 -10.19 -12.71 -6.38
N ALA A 89 -9.48 -11.98 -7.24
CA ALA A 89 -9.60 -10.53 -7.28
C ALA A 89 -10.93 -10.10 -7.93
N ASN A 90 -11.47 -8.96 -7.50
CA ASN A 90 -12.68 -8.42 -8.12
C ASN A 90 -12.40 -8.01 -9.57
N PRO A 91 -13.03 -8.63 -10.57
CA PRO A 91 -12.76 -8.37 -11.98
C PRO A 91 -13.06 -6.91 -12.39
N SER A 92 -14.02 -6.25 -11.75
CA SER A 92 -14.33 -4.86 -12.03
C SER A 92 -13.19 -3.94 -11.59
N VAL A 93 -12.53 -4.24 -10.47
CA VAL A 93 -11.35 -3.48 -9.99
C VAL A 93 -10.18 -3.68 -10.95
N ILE A 94 -9.90 -4.93 -11.35
CA ILE A 94 -8.85 -5.21 -12.33
C ILE A 94 -9.14 -4.44 -13.64
N ARG A 95 -10.38 -4.48 -14.11
CA ARG A 95 -10.78 -3.78 -15.35
C ARG A 95 -10.58 -2.27 -15.25
N GLN A 96 -10.92 -1.66 -14.11
CA GLN A 96 -10.67 -0.23 -13.87
C GLN A 96 -9.16 0.09 -13.87
N TYR A 97 -8.36 -0.75 -13.24
CA TYR A 97 -6.90 -0.60 -13.25
C TYR A 97 -6.35 -0.67 -14.69
N VAL A 98 -6.67 -1.73 -15.41
CA VAL A 98 -6.18 -1.96 -16.79
C VAL A 98 -6.57 -0.82 -17.74
N ASN A 99 -7.80 -0.35 -17.64
CA ASN A 99 -8.30 0.71 -18.51
C ASN A 99 -7.73 2.10 -18.20
N ASN A 100 -7.23 2.34 -17.00
CA ASN A 100 -6.87 3.67 -16.52
C ASN A 100 -5.41 3.85 -16.08
N SER A 101 -4.61 2.79 -15.94
CA SER A 101 -3.25 2.86 -15.39
C SER A 101 -2.32 3.77 -16.21
N TRP A 102 -2.53 3.90 -17.52
CA TRP A 102 -1.79 4.82 -18.40
C TRP A 102 -1.87 6.29 -17.92
N ARG A 103 -2.94 6.67 -17.24
CA ARG A 103 -3.13 8.04 -16.71
C ARG A 103 -2.18 8.37 -15.57
N THR A 104 -1.64 7.37 -14.89
CA THR A 104 -0.73 7.61 -13.74
C THR A 104 0.60 8.17 -14.21
N LYS A 105 1.10 7.75 -15.39
CA LYS A 105 2.29 8.35 -15.99
C LYS A 105 2.08 9.84 -16.22
N GLU A 106 0.95 10.21 -16.86
CA GLU A 106 0.60 11.61 -17.10
C GLU A 106 0.50 12.42 -15.80
N TYR A 107 -0.08 11.81 -14.75
CA TYR A 107 -0.17 12.44 -13.44
C TYR A 107 1.21 12.70 -12.83
N ILE A 108 2.10 11.71 -12.82
CA ILE A 108 3.44 11.85 -12.25
C ILE A 108 4.27 12.88 -13.04
N GLU A 109 4.17 12.88 -14.36
CA GLU A 109 4.86 13.85 -15.21
C GLU A 109 4.33 15.29 -15.01
N ARG A 110 3.02 15.45 -14.79
CA ARG A 110 2.41 16.74 -14.41
C ARG A 110 2.93 17.27 -13.06
N LEU A 111 3.32 16.37 -12.16
CA LEU A 111 3.99 16.75 -10.91
C LEU A 111 5.46 17.17 -11.09
N GLY A 112 5.94 17.29 -12.34
CA GLY A 112 7.31 17.68 -12.67
C GLY A 112 8.33 16.54 -12.54
N ILE A 113 7.90 15.31 -12.47
CA ILE A 113 8.78 14.13 -12.37
C ILE A 113 8.87 13.46 -13.74
N LYS A 114 10.01 13.60 -14.41
CA LYS A 114 10.26 12.92 -15.68
C LYS A 114 10.46 11.42 -15.44
N MET A 115 9.54 10.62 -15.96
CA MET A 115 9.65 9.17 -15.91
C MET A 115 10.71 8.65 -16.88
N ILE A 116 11.46 7.63 -16.47
CA ILE A 116 12.52 7.01 -17.28
C ILE A 116 11.97 5.69 -17.83
N PRO A 117 11.74 5.58 -19.15
CA PRO A 117 11.32 4.31 -19.74
C PRO A 117 12.46 3.31 -19.63
N THR A 118 12.18 2.10 -19.22
CA THR A 118 13.17 1.02 -19.08
C THR A 118 12.84 -0.20 -19.91
N GLN A 119 11.55 -0.46 -20.12
CA GLN A 119 11.09 -1.61 -20.89
C GLN A 119 9.76 -1.26 -21.54
N GLN A 120 9.60 -1.69 -22.79
CA GLN A 120 8.35 -1.68 -23.54
C GLN A 120 8.06 -3.10 -23.96
N LEU A 121 6.85 -3.57 -23.69
CA LEU A 121 6.37 -4.89 -24.10
C LEU A 121 5.39 -4.75 -25.25
N GLU A 122 5.49 -5.63 -26.21
CA GLU A 122 4.48 -5.79 -27.24
C GLU A 122 3.39 -6.78 -26.80
N LEU A 123 2.29 -6.86 -27.54
CA LEU A 123 1.15 -7.70 -27.13
C LEU A 123 1.53 -9.19 -27.02
N GLU A 124 2.37 -9.65 -27.91
CA GLU A 124 2.90 -11.01 -27.96
C GLU A 124 3.86 -11.36 -26.82
N ASP A 125 4.43 -10.34 -26.17
CA ASP A 125 5.35 -10.53 -25.03
C ASP A 125 4.62 -10.74 -23.72
N ILE A 126 3.32 -10.49 -23.67
CA ILE A 126 2.54 -10.61 -22.42
C ILE A 126 2.52 -12.07 -21.99
N GLY A 127 3.03 -12.32 -20.79
CA GLY A 127 3.12 -13.67 -20.23
C GLY A 127 4.36 -14.44 -20.62
N ASP A 128 5.25 -13.91 -21.49
CA ASP A 128 6.51 -14.58 -21.83
C ASP A 128 7.51 -14.48 -20.65
N PRO A 129 7.95 -15.62 -20.07
CA PRO A 129 8.85 -15.66 -18.92
C PRO A 129 10.17 -14.90 -19.13
N LYS A 130 10.68 -14.79 -20.37
CA LYS A 130 11.94 -14.09 -20.66
C LYS A 130 11.94 -12.61 -20.26
N TYR A 131 10.74 -11.98 -20.18
CA TYR A 131 10.56 -10.59 -19.76
C TYR A 131 10.27 -10.46 -18.27
N ALA A 132 10.13 -11.56 -17.55
CA ALA A 132 9.78 -11.52 -16.12
C ALA A 132 10.86 -10.87 -15.26
N ASP A 133 12.12 -10.97 -15.68
CA ASP A 133 13.30 -10.42 -14.97
C ASP A 133 13.15 -10.51 -13.42
N GLY A 134 12.74 -11.70 -12.95
CA GLY A 134 12.44 -11.98 -11.55
C GLY A 134 11.23 -11.25 -10.96
N PHE A 135 10.44 -10.53 -11.77
CA PHE A 135 9.14 -10.03 -11.37
C PHE A 135 8.04 -11.01 -11.75
N PRO A 136 6.93 -11.06 -10.99
CA PRO A 136 5.84 -11.96 -11.31
C PRO A 136 5.19 -11.62 -12.66
N PRO A 137 4.57 -12.60 -13.34
CA PRO A 137 3.89 -12.40 -14.62
C PRO A 137 2.89 -11.23 -14.63
N ALA A 138 2.32 -10.89 -13.46
CA ALA A 138 1.46 -9.72 -13.31
C ALA A 138 2.13 -8.41 -13.69
N VAL A 139 3.45 -8.28 -13.50
CA VAL A 139 4.22 -7.09 -13.91
C VAL A 139 4.32 -7.03 -15.43
N MET A 140 4.43 -8.17 -16.10
CA MET A 140 4.51 -8.28 -17.56
C MET A 140 3.20 -7.92 -18.25
N ALA A 141 2.07 -7.96 -17.53
CA ALA A 141 0.79 -7.47 -18.03
C ALA A 141 0.74 -5.95 -18.16
N HIS A 142 1.73 -5.25 -17.67
CA HIS A 142 1.67 -3.80 -17.54
C HIS A 142 2.15 -3.03 -18.78
N GLY A 143 2.77 -3.68 -19.74
CA GLY A 143 3.17 -3.12 -21.02
C GLY A 143 4.40 -2.23 -20.93
N ASP A 144 4.29 -1.05 -20.38
CA ASP A 144 5.41 -0.10 -20.30
C ASP A 144 5.90 0.05 -18.87
N PHE A 145 7.19 -0.18 -18.66
CA PHE A 145 7.81 -0.08 -17.33
C PHE A 145 8.64 1.20 -17.24
N TYR A 146 8.36 1.98 -16.20
CA TYR A 146 9.02 3.26 -15.96
C TYR A 146 9.69 3.30 -14.59
N LEU A 147 10.87 3.89 -14.53
CA LEU A 147 11.51 4.21 -13.26
C LEU A 147 11.20 5.64 -12.84
N VAL A 148 10.88 5.79 -11.55
CA VAL A 148 10.82 7.10 -10.91
C VAL A 148 12.23 7.52 -10.51
N PRO A 149 12.69 8.74 -10.85
CA PRO A 149 13.99 9.24 -10.41
C PRO A 149 14.16 9.14 -8.89
N GLY A 150 15.37 8.78 -8.45
CA GLY A 150 15.67 8.56 -7.04
C GLY A 150 15.54 7.11 -6.59
N ARG A 151 15.08 6.20 -7.44
CA ARG A 151 15.17 4.76 -7.19
C ARG A 151 16.64 4.37 -6.92
N GLY A 152 16.86 3.48 -5.96
CA GLY A 152 18.20 3.11 -5.50
C GLY A 152 18.76 4.05 -4.42
N LYS A 153 18.22 5.27 -4.28
CA LYS A 153 18.43 6.16 -3.13
C LYS A 153 17.28 6.12 -2.13
N GLY A 154 16.31 5.22 -2.32
CA GLY A 154 15.23 4.93 -1.39
C GLY A 154 14.04 5.90 -1.39
N HIS A 155 13.96 6.86 -2.32
CA HIS A 155 13.04 7.99 -2.13
C HIS A 155 12.18 8.38 -3.35
N GLY A 156 12.08 7.55 -4.38
CA GLY A 156 11.25 7.87 -5.56
C GLY A 156 9.79 8.15 -5.22
N GLY A 157 9.19 7.32 -4.37
CA GLY A 157 7.81 7.51 -3.93
C GLY A 157 7.62 8.70 -3.01
N ALA A 158 8.60 9.01 -2.17
CA ALA A 158 8.56 10.22 -1.32
C ALA A 158 8.53 11.50 -2.17
N LEU A 159 9.26 11.53 -3.28
CA LEU A 159 9.25 12.65 -4.20
C LEU A 159 7.87 12.85 -4.85
N ILE A 160 7.21 11.77 -5.26
CA ILE A 160 5.84 11.84 -5.80
C ILE A 160 4.89 12.43 -4.76
N CYS A 161 4.90 11.90 -3.53
CA CYS A 161 4.01 12.36 -2.46
C CYS A 161 4.27 13.83 -2.09
N LEU A 162 5.54 14.25 -2.04
CA LEU A 162 5.91 15.64 -1.75
C LEU A 162 5.42 16.60 -2.85
N ASN A 163 5.63 16.26 -4.11
CA ASN A 163 5.21 17.12 -5.23
C ASN A 163 3.69 17.14 -5.35
N ALA A 164 3.02 16.02 -5.11
CA ALA A 164 1.56 15.96 -5.07
C ALA A 164 0.98 16.82 -3.95
N MET A 165 1.55 16.78 -2.75
CA MET A 165 1.12 17.65 -1.64
C MET A 165 1.24 19.12 -2.02
N LYS A 166 2.37 19.52 -2.60
CA LYS A 166 2.58 20.90 -3.07
C LYS A 166 1.56 21.33 -4.14
N ASP A 167 1.27 20.45 -5.10
CA ASP A 167 0.28 20.71 -6.17
C ASP A 167 -1.14 20.82 -5.58
N ILE A 168 -1.52 19.94 -4.68
CA ILE A 168 -2.82 19.94 -4.01
C ILE A 168 -3.01 21.25 -3.24
N ILE A 169 -2.02 21.68 -2.45
CA ILE A 169 -2.06 22.93 -1.69
C ILE A 169 -2.14 24.14 -2.64
N LYS A 170 -1.34 24.16 -3.69
CA LYS A 170 -1.34 25.22 -4.71
C LYS A 170 -2.72 25.38 -5.37
N ARG A 171 -3.48 24.30 -5.51
CA ARG A 171 -4.82 24.27 -6.11
C ARG A 171 -5.94 24.51 -5.10
N GLY A 172 -5.60 24.90 -3.85
CA GLY A 172 -6.56 25.26 -2.81
C GLY A 172 -7.01 24.08 -1.93
N GLY A 173 -6.43 22.91 -2.08
CA GLY A 173 -6.63 21.81 -1.13
C GLY A 173 -5.89 22.07 0.18
N GLN A 174 -6.36 21.46 1.26
CA GLN A 174 -5.73 21.55 2.58
C GLN A 174 -5.09 20.23 2.97
N TYR A 175 -4.02 20.30 3.75
CA TYR A 175 -3.31 19.16 4.31
C TYR A 175 -3.20 19.30 5.82
N MET A 176 -3.62 18.24 6.54
CA MET A 176 -3.50 18.10 7.98
C MET A 176 -2.54 16.94 8.28
N LEU A 177 -1.25 17.25 8.44
CA LEU A 177 -0.24 16.28 8.87
C LEU A 177 -0.33 16.05 10.38
N ASN A 178 0.22 14.95 10.83
CA ASN A 178 0.23 14.56 12.26
C ASN A 178 -1.17 14.48 12.89
N THR A 179 -2.20 14.25 12.06
CA THR A 179 -3.61 14.40 12.44
C THR A 179 -4.43 13.18 11.98
N PRO A 180 -4.42 12.07 12.75
CA PRO A 180 -5.27 10.93 12.45
C PRO A 180 -6.76 11.27 12.54
N ILE A 181 -7.55 10.74 11.61
CA ILE A 181 -9.01 10.70 11.74
C ILE A 181 -9.35 9.62 12.77
N THR A 182 -10.12 9.98 13.78
CA THR A 182 -10.51 9.12 14.89
C THR A 182 -11.93 8.59 14.77
N ASP A 183 -12.81 9.30 14.02
CA ASP A 183 -14.17 8.85 13.76
C ASP A 183 -14.72 9.42 12.45
N ILE A 184 -15.69 8.71 11.86
CA ILE A 184 -16.49 9.17 10.72
C ILE A 184 -17.92 9.35 11.24
N LEU A 185 -18.45 10.55 11.06
CA LEU A 185 -19.78 10.93 11.53
C LEU A 185 -20.81 10.62 10.46
N VAL A 186 -21.90 10.03 10.89
CA VAL A 186 -23.07 9.72 10.05
C VAL A 186 -24.35 10.22 10.70
N ASP A 187 -25.36 10.53 9.89
CA ASP A 187 -26.70 10.84 10.37
C ASP A 187 -27.51 9.56 10.70
N GLU A 188 -28.75 9.73 11.09
CA GLU A 188 -29.68 8.65 11.44
C GLU A 188 -29.96 7.66 10.27
N ASN A 189 -29.74 8.10 9.04
CA ASN A 189 -29.90 7.30 7.83
C ASN A 189 -28.58 6.64 7.37
N GLY A 190 -27.48 6.81 8.12
CA GLY A 190 -26.16 6.29 7.78
C GLY A 190 -25.41 7.12 6.73
N LYS A 191 -25.90 8.31 6.37
CA LYS A 191 -25.19 9.20 5.44
C LYS A 191 -24.06 9.90 6.17
N VAL A 192 -22.88 9.92 5.55
CA VAL A 192 -21.72 10.68 6.07
C VAL A 192 -22.04 12.16 6.20
N THR A 193 -21.74 12.72 7.35
CA THR A 193 -21.90 14.15 7.67
C THR A 193 -20.58 14.83 8.02
N GLY A 194 -19.54 14.05 8.37
CA GLY A 194 -18.26 14.62 8.75
C GLY A 194 -17.26 13.61 9.29
N VAL A 195 -16.18 14.13 9.85
CA VAL A 195 -15.17 13.35 10.57
C VAL A 195 -14.74 14.06 11.84
N LYS A 196 -14.18 13.26 12.77
CA LYS A 196 -13.38 13.76 13.90
C LYS A 196 -11.93 13.36 13.71
N ALA A 197 -11.04 14.27 14.08
CA ALA A 197 -9.60 14.05 14.06
C ALA A 197 -8.95 14.73 15.26
N VAL A 198 -7.75 14.31 15.62
CA VAL A 198 -6.97 14.91 16.71
C VAL A 198 -5.55 15.09 16.24
N ASN A 199 -5.01 16.29 16.38
CA ASN A 199 -3.60 16.52 16.11
C ASN A 199 -2.75 15.86 17.20
N ASN A 200 -1.84 14.98 16.81
CA ASN A 200 -1.03 14.22 17.77
C ASN A 200 -0.06 15.07 18.59
N GLU A 201 0.34 16.23 18.06
CA GLU A 201 1.29 17.15 18.70
C GLU A 201 0.60 18.17 19.58
N THR A 202 -0.36 18.92 19.00
CA THR A 202 -1.06 20.01 19.71
C THR A 202 -2.22 19.53 20.56
N LYS A 203 -2.68 18.28 20.39
CA LYS A 203 -3.88 17.70 21.00
C LYS A 203 -5.17 18.43 20.60
N GLU A 204 -5.13 19.26 19.59
CA GLU A 204 -6.29 19.95 19.06
C GLU A 204 -7.30 18.95 18.50
N GLU A 205 -8.52 19.05 18.95
CA GLU A 205 -9.67 18.29 18.41
C GLU A 205 -10.23 19.03 17.21
N ILE A 206 -10.41 18.32 16.10
CA ILE A 206 -10.87 18.84 14.82
C ILE A 206 -12.13 18.11 14.41
N GLU A 207 -13.19 18.84 14.14
CA GLU A 207 -14.41 18.33 13.52
C GLU A 207 -14.58 18.96 12.15
N VAL A 208 -14.79 18.12 11.13
CA VAL A 208 -14.97 18.57 9.76
C VAL A 208 -16.33 18.14 9.26
N GLU A 209 -17.17 19.09 8.88
CA GLU A 209 -18.39 18.83 8.11
C GLU A 209 -18.01 18.51 6.67
N CYS A 210 -18.49 17.39 6.11
CA CYS A 210 -18.21 17.02 4.72
C CYS A 210 -19.34 16.17 4.11
N GLU A 211 -19.41 16.17 2.78
CA GLU A 211 -20.40 15.36 2.04
C GLU A 211 -19.96 13.89 1.89
N ALA A 212 -18.65 13.63 1.89
CA ALA A 212 -18.10 12.30 1.70
C ALA A 212 -16.70 12.16 2.32
N VAL A 213 -16.30 10.91 2.58
CA VAL A 213 -14.97 10.52 3.04
C VAL A 213 -14.41 9.45 2.09
N ILE A 214 -13.18 9.63 1.63
CA ILE A 214 -12.41 8.59 0.94
C ILE A 214 -11.41 8.00 1.93
N ILE A 215 -11.54 6.72 2.23
CA ILE A 215 -10.60 5.96 3.05
C ILE A 215 -9.45 5.50 2.17
N ALA A 216 -8.26 6.07 2.38
CA ALA A 216 -7.02 5.79 1.66
C ALA A 216 -5.85 5.52 2.63
N SER A 217 -6.17 5.00 3.81
CA SER A 217 -5.26 4.86 4.96
C SER A 217 -4.28 3.68 4.86
N GLY A 218 -4.31 2.93 3.77
CA GLY A 218 -3.43 1.76 3.56
C GLY A 218 -3.94 0.49 4.23
N GLY A 219 -3.01 -0.43 4.49
CA GLY A 219 -3.29 -1.78 4.99
C GLY A 219 -3.23 -1.93 6.51
N ILE A 220 -2.99 -3.19 6.93
CA ILE A 220 -2.98 -3.60 8.34
C ILE A 220 -1.63 -4.16 8.80
N MET A 221 -0.59 -4.09 7.98
CA MET A 221 0.67 -4.81 8.19
C MET A 221 1.40 -4.47 9.50
N GLU A 222 1.15 -3.29 10.08
CA GLU A 222 1.75 -2.85 11.35
C GLU A 222 0.83 -3.06 12.56
N ASP A 223 -0.39 -3.54 12.35
CA ASP A 223 -1.27 -3.97 13.44
C ASP A 223 -1.11 -5.48 13.66
N ARG A 224 -0.29 -5.85 14.64
CA ARG A 224 0.04 -7.26 14.94
C ARG A 224 -1.18 -8.07 15.34
N GLU A 225 -2.13 -7.48 16.04
CA GLU A 225 -3.35 -8.16 16.47
C GLU A 225 -4.28 -8.42 15.28
N MET A 226 -4.48 -7.42 14.42
CA MET A 226 -5.24 -7.60 13.19
C MET A 226 -4.59 -8.63 12.28
N MET A 227 -3.27 -8.55 12.09
CA MET A 227 -2.54 -9.53 11.30
C MET A 227 -2.74 -10.94 11.83
N LYS A 228 -2.48 -11.18 13.11
CA LYS A 228 -2.68 -12.48 13.73
C LYS A 228 -4.14 -12.97 13.62
N LYS A 229 -5.09 -12.07 13.88
CA LYS A 229 -6.53 -12.40 13.87
C LYS A 229 -7.03 -12.81 12.48
N TYR A 230 -6.63 -12.08 11.45
CA TYR A 230 -7.21 -12.23 10.10
C TYR A 230 -6.38 -13.09 9.16
N THR A 231 -5.10 -13.28 9.44
CA THR A 231 -4.19 -14.01 8.55
C THR A 231 -3.52 -15.21 9.21
N GLY A 232 -3.54 -15.28 10.55
CA GLY A 232 -2.80 -16.28 11.32
C GLY A 232 -1.30 -15.98 11.44
N PHE A 233 -0.79 -14.94 10.77
CA PHE A 233 0.63 -14.60 10.77
C PHE A 233 0.96 -13.51 11.80
N THR A 234 2.19 -13.57 12.31
CA THR A 234 2.80 -12.51 13.12
C THR A 234 3.95 -11.86 12.36
N PHE A 235 4.19 -10.58 12.59
CA PHE A 235 5.33 -9.87 12.03
C PHE A 235 6.41 -9.62 13.07
N THR A 236 7.68 -9.77 12.67
CA THR A 236 8.80 -9.27 13.43
C THR A 236 9.51 -8.17 12.66
N ASP A 237 10.05 -7.20 13.37
CA ASP A 237 10.63 -6.01 12.74
C ASP A 237 12.02 -6.21 12.17
N TYR A 238 12.67 -7.36 12.26
CA TYR A 238 14.01 -7.65 11.69
C TYR A 238 14.62 -9.00 12.13
N ASN A 239 13.90 -9.87 12.81
CA ASN A 239 14.42 -11.18 13.20
C ASN A 239 13.45 -12.29 12.78
N CYS A 240 13.87 -13.06 11.82
CA CYS A 240 13.24 -14.35 11.50
C CYS A 240 13.64 -15.37 12.56
N SER A 241 13.29 -15.14 13.81
CA SER A 241 13.54 -16.10 14.88
C SER A 241 12.28 -16.91 15.12
N GLY A 242 12.24 -18.06 14.56
CA GLY A 242 11.81 -19.32 15.13
C GLY A 242 10.41 -19.54 15.64
N ASP A 243 9.50 -18.59 15.66
CA ASP A 243 8.16 -18.78 16.23
C ASP A 243 7.08 -18.97 15.17
N GLY A 244 7.27 -19.84 14.22
CA GLY A 244 6.31 -20.26 13.19
C GLY A 244 5.31 -19.19 12.73
N ASN A 245 5.06 -19.09 11.43
CA ASN A 245 4.13 -18.13 10.83
C ASN A 245 4.53 -16.65 11.01
N VAL A 246 5.82 -16.36 10.96
CA VAL A 246 6.35 -14.99 11.06
C VAL A 246 6.60 -14.44 9.67
N LEU A 247 6.03 -13.27 9.40
CA LEU A 247 6.28 -12.52 8.19
C LEU A 247 7.16 -11.29 8.48
N PHE A 248 7.96 -10.92 7.50
CA PHE A 248 8.83 -9.76 7.58
C PHE A 248 8.17 -8.54 6.92
N ASN A 249 8.08 -7.42 7.65
CA ASN A 249 7.62 -6.16 7.08
C ASN A 249 8.81 -5.39 6.51
N CYS A 250 8.95 -5.35 5.20
CA CYS A 250 10.01 -4.59 4.52
C CYS A 250 9.76 -3.06 4.51
N TYR A 251 8.63 -2.59 4.99
CA TYR A 251 8.27 -1.18 5.07
C TYR A 251 7.86 -0.76 6.48
N PRO A 252 8.76 -0.91 7.48
CA PRO A 252 8.45 -0.54 8.86
C PRO A 252 8.14 0.97 8.94
N ASN A 253 7.30 1.32 9.89
CA ASN A 253 6.85 2.69 10.10
C ASN A 253 6.07 3.31 8.92
N SER A 254 5.45 2.49 8.09
CA SER A 254 4.59 2.97 6.99
C SER A 254 3.23 3.51 7.48
N GLY A 255 2.84 3.16 8.70
CA GLY A 255 1.58 3.57 9.32
C GLY A 255 0.39 2.69 8.93
N GLN A 256 0.61 1.47 8.48
CA GLN A 256 -0.44 0.53 8.08
C GLN A 256 -1.08 -0.18 9.28
N THR A 257 -1.84 0.53 10.09
CA THR A 257 -2.46 0.03 11.34
C THR A 257 -3.96 -0.25 11.24
N GLY A 258 -4.49 -0.30 10.01
CA GLY A 258 -5.89 -0.68 9.79
C GLY A 258 -6.94 0.34 10.23
N ASP A 259 -6.56 1.60 10.44
CA ASP A 259 -7.46 2.62 11.00
C ASP A 259 -8.71 2.81 10.13
N GLY A 260 -8.53 2.92 8.82
CA GLY A 260 -9.65 3.09 7.89
C GLY A 260 -10.55 1.85 7.82
N GLN A 261 -9.98 0.65 7.86
CA GLN A 261 -10.75 -0.59 7.90
C GLN A 261 -11.60 -0.66 9.18
N LYS A 262 -11.01 -0.35 10.34
CA LYS A 262 -11.73 -0.32 11.63
C LYS A 262 -12.90 0.65 11.58
N LEU A 263 -12.73 1.84 11.04
CA LEU A 263 -13.78 2.83 10.90
C LEU A 263 -14.88 2.39 9.92
N ALA A 264 -14.49 1.83 8.76
CA ALA A 264 -15.45 1.33 7.79
C ALA A 264 -16.30 0.19 8.36
N TRP A 265 -15.68 -0.78 9.05
CA TRP A 265 -16.40 -1.89 9.68
C TRP A 265 -17.30 -1.46 10.81
N LYS A 266 -16.89 -0.47 11.60
CA LYS A 266 -17.74 0.14 12.64
C LYS A 266 -19.04 0.70 12.07
N LEU A 267 -19.01 1.19 10.83
CA LEU A 267 -20.16 1.74 10.11
C LEU A 267 -20.91 0.70 9.27
N GLY A 268 -20.64 -0.59 9.44
CA GLY A 268 -21.32 -1.67 8.72
C GLY A 268 -20.72 -2.02 7.37
N GLY A 269 -19.53 -1.51 7.06
CA GLY A 269 -18.78 -1.90 5.88
C GLY A 269 -18.49 -3.39 5.88
N ALA A 270 -18.69 -4.06 4.73
CA ALA A 270 -18.39 -5.49 4.59
C ALA A 270 -16.90 -5.75 4.67
N GLN A 271 -16.53 -6.79 5.41
CA GLN A 271 -15.15 -7.27 5.45
C GLN A 271 -14.93 -8.29 4.32
N SER A 272 -13.98 -8.03 3.45
CA SER A 272 -13.50 -9.05 2.50
C SER A 272 -12.50 -9.99 3.17
N ALA A 273 -12.23 -11.13 2.54
CA ALA A 273 -11.14 -11.99 2.95
C ALA A 273 -9.81 -11.21 2.91
N ILE A 274 -9.06 -11.28 3.99
CA ILE A 274 -7.72 -10.71 4.07
C ILE A 274 -6.75 -11.85 3.74
N ALA A 275 -6.07 -11.74 2.61
CA ALA A 275 -4.99 -12.64 2.24
C ALA A 275 -3.65 -11.94 2.46
N VAL A 276 -2.67 -12.69 2.94
CA VAL A 276 -1.29 -12.25 2.95
C VAL A 276 -0.65 -12.70 1.66
N SER A 277 -0.12 -11.76 0.89
CA SER A 277 0.80 -12.10 -0.19
C SER A 277 2.19 -11.60 0.19
N GLY A 278 3.13 -12.53 0.33
CA GLY A 278 4.53 -12.18 0.46
C GLY A 278 5.04 -11.64 -0.88
N HIS A 279 5.73 -10.54 -0.86
CA HIS A 279 6.37 -10.00 -2.07
C HIS A 279 7.84 -10.40 -2.14
N ASN A 280 8.44 -10.67 -0.99
CA ASN A 280 9.83 -11.04 -0.87
C ASN A 280 9.95 -12.28 -0.01
N LEU A 281 10.67 -13.27 -0.48
CA LEU A 281 11.03 -14.42 0.32
C LEU A 281 12.06 -13.99 1.36
N VAL A 282 11.83 -14.42 2.58
CA VAL A 282 12.81 -14.33 3.64
C VAL A 282 13.29 -15.75 3.90
N PRO A 283 14.59 -16.02 3.82
CA PRO A 283 15.12 -17.33 4.17
C PRO A 283 14.81 -17.66 5.63
N GLY A 284 14.67 -18.95 5.91
CA GLY A 284 14.33 -19.46 7.22
C GLY A 284 15.29 -19.06 8.34
N PRO A 285 15.02 -19.50 9.58
CA PRO A 285 15.79 -19.13 10.75
C PRO A 285 17.27 -19.46 10.58
N GLY A 286 18.13 -18.50 10.87
CA GLY A 286 19.59 -18.63 10.80
C GLY A 286 20.29 -17.72 9.79
N ILE A 287 19.57 -17.09 8.89
CA ILE A 287 20.15 -16.07 8.01
C ILE A 287 19.97 -14.71 8.66
N VAL A 288 21.04 -14.23 9.29
CA VAL A 288 21.11 -12.85 9.80
C VAL A 288 21.58 -11.96 8.68
N ALA A 289 20.64 -11.25 8.07
CA ALA A 289 21.00 -10.24 7.08
C ALA A 289 21.18 -8.88 7.72
N SER A 290 22.24 -8.19 7.31
CA SER A 290 22.47 -6.79 7.70
C SER A 290 21.46 -5.84 7.05
N SER A 291 20.70 -6.30 6.04
CA SER A 291 19.65 -5.57 5.35
C SER A 291 18.68 -6.53 4.67
N PRO A 292 17.37 -6.28 4.74
CA PRO A 292 16.36 -7.03 3.99
C PRO A 292 16.62 -7.11 2.48
N TRP A 293 17.23 -6.09 1.92
CA TRP A 293 17.55 -6.01 0.50
C TRP A 293 18.69 -6.93 0.07
N ILE A 294 19.65 -7.21 0.96
CA ILE A 294 20.72 -8.19 0.69
C ILE A 294 20.11 -9.59 0.62
N VAL A 295 19.30 -9.95 1.60
CA VAL A 295 18.58 -11.22 1.63
C VAL A 295 17.69 -11.39 0.41
N TYR A 296 16.96 -10.34 0.02
CA TYR A 296 16.12 -10.36 -1.17
C TYR A 296 16.89 -10.71 -2.44
N ASN A 297 18.04 -10.09 -2.68
CA ASN A 297 18.82 -10.35 -3.88
C ASN A 297 19.40 -11.75 -3.91
N GLU A 298 19.88 -12.26 -2.78
CA GLU A 298 20.45 -13.60 -2.66
C GLU A 298 19.39 -14.68 -2.83
N THR A 299 18.25 -14.53 -2.15
CA THR A 299 17.15 -15.50 -2.22
C THR A 299 16.47 -15.49 -3.58
N ARG A 300 16.35 -14.34 -4.24
CA ARG A 300 15.82 -14.25 -5.60
C ARG A 300 16.60 -15.13 -6.57
N THR A 301 17.92 -15.11 -6.50
CA THR A 301 18.77 -15.96 -7.36
C THR A 301 18.50 -17.44 -7.15
N ILE A 302 18.24 -17.86 -5.90
CA ILE A 302 17.88 -19.23 -5.56
C ILE A 302 16.50 -19.60 -6.09
N GLN A 303 15.53 -18.69 -5.94
CA GLN A 303 14.15 -18.90 -6.39
C GLN A 303 14.00 -19.06 -7.90
N GLU A 304 14.81 -18.37 -8.67
CA GLU A 304 14.79 -18.41 -10.13
C GLU A 304 15.42 -19.71 -10.69
N GLN A 305 15.97 -20.57 -9.83
CA GLN A 305 16.55 -21.83 -10.23
C GLN A 305 15.54 -22.96 -10.15
N PRO A 306 15.59 -23.95 -11.05
CA PRO A 306 14.68 -25.09 -11.06
C PRO A 306 15.09 -26.15 -10.01
N TYR A 307 15.32 -25.73 -8.78
CA TYR A 307 15.66 -26.65 -7.67
C TYR A 307 14.40 -27.20 -7.04
N LEU A 308 14.50 -28.43 -6.55
CA LEU A 308 13.45 -29.04 -5.74
C LEU A 308 13.29 -28.29 -4.42
N TRP A 309 12.06 -27.84 -4.14
CA TRP A 309 11.73 -27.14 -2.91
C TRP A 309 11.09 -28.10 -1.90
N VAL A 310 11.76 -28.26 -0.77
CA VAL A 310 11.27 -29.09 0.33
C VAL A 310 11.16 -28.27 1.61
N ASN A 311 10.18 -28.64 2.46
CA ASN A 311 10.07 -28.08 3.78
C ASN A 311 11.08 -28.75 4.75
N LYS A 312 11.10 -28.31 6.00
CA LYS A 312 12.00 -28.86 7.02
C LYS A 312 11.80 -30.36 7.32
N ASN A 313 10.68 -30.93 6.89
CA ASN A 313 10.43 -32.37 7.00
C ASN A 313 10.91 -33.14 5.77
N GLY A 314 11.47 -32.47 4.76
CA GLY A 314 11.88 -33.07 3.50
C GLY A 314 10.72 -33.32 2.52
N GLU A 315 9.56 -32.71 2.73
CA GLU A 315 8.37 -32.86 1.90
C GLU A 315 8.32 -31.75 0.84
N ARG A 316 8.15 -32.15 -0.43
CA ARG A 316 7.91 -31.18 -1.52
C ARG A 316 6.56 -30.50 -1.30
N PHE A 317 6.54 -29.16 -1.31
CA PHE A 317 5.34 -28.39 -0.96
C PHE A 317 4.85 -27.46 -2.06
N ILE A 318 5.58 -27.31 -3.16
CA ILE A 318 5.25 -26.37 -4.24
C ILE A 318 5.65 -26.96 -5.59
N ASP A 319 5.03 -26.48 -6.64
CA ASP A 319 5.46 -26.74 -8.02
C ASP A 319 6.46 -25.65 -8.43
N GLU A 320 7.69 -26.05 -8.69
CA GLU A 320 8.81 -25.17 -9.02
C GLU A 320 8.62 -24.43 -10.35
N SER A 321 7.69 -24.88 -11.21
CA SER A 321 7.36 -24.18 -12.46
C SER A 321 6.75 -22.79 -12.24
N ILE A 322 6.26 -22.52 -11.01
CA ILE A 322 5.73 -21.21 -10.63
C ILE A 322 6.80 -20.25 -10.08
N SER A 323 8.08 -20.55 -10.28
CA SER A 323 9.22 -19.76 -9.74
C SER A 323 9.13 -18.26 -9.99
N ASN A 324 8.47 -17.83 -11.06
CA ASN A 324 8.23 -16.42 -11.36
C ASN A 324 7.02 -15.82 -10.62
N ASN A 325 6.24 -16.62 -9.88
CA ASN A 325 5.13 -16.12 -9.07
C ASN A 325 5.55 -15.98 -7.60
N HIS A 326 6.26 -14.92 -7.28
CA HIS A 326 6.78 -14.65 -5.94
C HIS A 326 5.69 -14.65 -4.85
N MET A 327 4.46 -14.24 -5.18
CA MET A 327 3.37 -14.25 -4.21
C MET A 327 2.91 -15.67 -3.88
N ALA A 328 2.81 -16.53 -4.89
CA ALA A 328 2.45 -17.93 -4.68
C ALA A 328 3.55 -18.68 -3.91
N ILE A 329 4.82 -18.46 -4.25
CA ILE A 329 5.96 -19.04 -3.54
C ILE A 329 5.98 -18.57 -2.08
N SER A 330 5.90 -17.27 -1.84
CA SER A 330 5.90 -16.73 -0.47
C SER A 330 4.74 -17.27 0.36
N THR A 331 3.57 -17.41 -0.23
CA THR A 331 2.42 -18.03 0.42
C THR A 331 2.65 -19.51 0.68
N GLY A 332 3.25 -20.24 -0.27
CA GLY A 332 3.64 -21.64 -0.13
C GLY A 332 4.58 -21.82 1.05
N ILE A 333 5.64 -21.02 1.15
CA ILE A 333 6.60 -21.05 2.26
C ILE A 333 5.92 -20.71 3.59
N ALA A 334 5.14 -19.63 3.63
CA ALA A 334 4.46 -19.19 4.85
C ALA A 334 3.51 -20.25 5.43
N ASN A 335 2.98 -21.15 4.59
CA ASN A 335 2.12 -22.25 5.03
C ASN A 335 2.86 -23.50 5.45
N GLN A 336 4.20 -23.54 5.37
CA GLN A 336 4.99 -24.67 5.84
C GLN A 336 5.12 -24.68 7.39
N PRO A 337 5.45 -25.83 8.00
CA PRO A 337 5.69 -25.88 9.44
C PRO A 337 6.73 -24.86 9.88
N ASN A 338 6.35 -23.92 10.76
CA ASN A 338 7.14 -22.78 11.22
C ASN A 338 7.50 -21.75 10.11
N GLY A 339 6.89 -21.79 8.94
CA GLY A 339 7.30 -20.95 7.81
C GLY A 339 8.69 -21.27 7.28
N GLU A 340 9.16 -22.50 7.45
CA GLU A 340 10.51 -22.95 7.07
C GLU A 340 10.49 -23.85 5.83
N SER A 341 11.36 -23.56 4.88
CA SER A 341 11.59 -24.34 3.66
C SER A 341 13.07 -24.45 3.34
#